data_4887704a57b22ec1e2303c6e0ac67abe
#
_entry.id   4887704a57b22ec1e2303c6e0ac67abe
#
_cell.length_a   1.000
_cell.length_b   1.000
_cell.length_c   1.000
_cell.angle_alpha   90.00
_cell.angle_beta   90.00
_cell.angle_gamma   90.00
#
_symmetry.space_group_name_H-M   'P 1'
#
loop_
_entity.id
_entity.type
_entity.pdbx_description
1 polymer ?
#
loop_
_entity_poly.entity_id
_entity_poly.type
_entity_poly.pdbx_seq_one_letter_code
_entity_poly.pdbx_strand_id
1 'polypeptide(L)'
;MPNIKSAVRRVRKSRKQATVNKVRKSKYKSAIKQMAMYIDAGKIKEAKSYLPKFHSQLMKIAKTGSISKKRVSRKISRISKKIDNLKNK
;
A
#
# COMPACT_ATOMS: atom_id res chain seq x y z
N MET A 1 31.51 -18.90 -21.07
CA MET A 1 30.52 -18.05 -21.78
C MET A 1 30.05 -16.92 -20.85
N PRO A 2 30.35 -15.65 -21.18
CA PRO A 2 29.94 -14.53 -20.31
C PRO A 2 28.42 -14.39 -20.19
N ASN A 3 27.69 -14.88 -21.21
CA ASN A 3 26.23 -14.78 -21.23
C ASN A 3 25.50 -15.57 -20.13
N ILE A 4 26.11 -16.68 -19.67
CA ILE A 4 25.50 -17.50 -18.61
C ILE A 4 25.51 -16.76 -17.27
N LYS A 5 26.61 -16.12 -16.93
CA LYS A 5 26.74 -15.34 -15.69
C LYS A 5 25.77 -14.13 -15.71
N SER A 6 25.64 -13.45 -16.86
CA SER A 6 24.68 -12.35 -17.02
C SER A 6 23.24 -12.83 -16.84
N ALA A 7 22.90 -13.96 -17.44
CA ALA A 7 21.54 -14.53 -17.32
C ALA A 7 21.23 -14.90 -15.88
N VAL A 8 22.19 -15.52 -15.16
CA VAL A 8 22.00 -15.86 -13.73
C VAL A 8 21.80 -14.61 -12.88
N ARG A 9 22.57 -13.55 -13.11
CA ARG A 9 22.43 -12.27 -12.41
C ARG A 9 21.06 -11.67 -12.64
N ARG A 10 20.57 -11.68 -13.89
CA ARG A 10 19.23 -11.16 -14.24
C ARG A 10 18.14 -11.95 -13.54
N VAL A 11 18.22 -13.27 -13.52
CA VAL A 11 17.25 -14.12 -12.84
C VAL A 11 17.23 -13.85 -11.34
N ARG A 12 18.40 -13.76 -10.70
CA ARG A 12 18.48 -13.41 -9.27
C ARG A 12 17.88 -12.06 -8.97
N LYS A 13 18.18 -11.05 -9.79
CA LYS A 13 17.64 -9.70 -9.66
C LYS A 13 16.12 -9.69 -9.84
N SER A 14 15.61 -10.42 -10.83
CA SER A 14 14.19 -10.53 -11.09
C SER A 14 13.45 -11.20 -9.94
N ARG A 15 13.99 -12.29 -9.39
CA ARG A 15 13.41 -12.98 -8.23
C ARG A 15 13.38 -12.08 -7.00
N LYS A 16 14.47 -11.38 -6.74
CA LYS A 16 14.57 -10.44 -5.63
C LYS A 16 13.55 -9.32 -5.78
N GLN A 17 13.42 -8.77 -6.98
CA GLN A 17 12.44 -7.73 -7.28
C GLN A 17 11.00 -8.23 -7.12
N ALA A 18 10.71 -9.44 -7.59
CA ALA A 18 9.39 -10.05 -7.43
C ALA A 18 9.04 -10.26 -5.95
N THR A 19 10.00 -10.70 -5.14
CA THR A 19 9.81 -10.87 -3.70
C THR A 19 9.52 -9.53 -3.02
N VAL A 20 10.29 -8.48 -3.34
CA VAL A 20 10.10 -7.14 -2.81
C VAL A 20 8.73 -6.60 -3.19
N ASN A 21 8.30 -6.76 -4.44
CA ASN A 21 6.99 -6.33 -4.92
C ASN A 21 5.86 -7.07 -4.20
N LYS A 22 6.02 -8.36 -3.98
CA LYS A 22 5.05 -9.16 -3.23
C LYS A 22 4.88 -8.65 -1.80
N VAL A 23 5.98 -8.33 -1.12
CA VAL A 23 5.97 -7.76 0.23
C VAL A 23 5.27 -6.40 0.22
N ARG A 24 5.57 -5.52 -0.76
CA ARG A 24 4.94 -4.21 -0.89
C ARG A 24 3.43 -4.33 -1.09
N LYS A 25 2.98 -5.24 -1.94
CA LYS A 25 1.55 -5.49 -2.17
C LYS A 25 0.87 -6.02 -0.91
N SER A 26 1.54 -6.88 -0.15
CA SER A 26 1.03 -7.39 1.13
C SER A 26 0.88 -6.26 2.15
N LYS A 27 1.85 -5.37 2.25
CA LYS A 27 1.77 -4.19 3.13
C LYS A 27 0.64 -3.27 2.73
N TYR A 28 0.42 -3.07 1.43
CA TYR A 28 -0.70 -2.29 0.91
C TYR A 28 -2.04 -2.86 1.35
N LYS A 29 -2.23 -4.16 1.15
CA LYS A 29 -3.47 -4.87 1.54
C LYS A 29 -3.67 -4.83 3.06
N SER A 30 -2.61 -5.03 3.84
CA SER A 30 -2.66 -4.98 5.30
C SER A 30 -3.07 -3.61 5.81
N ALA A 31 -2.50 -2.54 5.23
CA ALA A 31 -2.84 -1.17 5.61
C ALA A 31 -4.31 -0.87 5.35
N ILE A 32 -4.82 -1.27 4.18
CA ILE A 32 -6.23 -1.09 3.81
C ILE A 32 -7.14 -1.87 4.76
N LYS A 33 -6.79 -3.11 5.06
CA LYS A 33 -7.55 -3.98 5.97
C LYS A 33 -7.62 -3.36 7.37
N GLN A 34 -6.51 -2.86 7.87
CA GLN A 34 -6.44 -2.22 9.19
C GLN A 34 -7.32 -0.97 9.26
N MET A 35 -7.25 -0.12 8.24
CA MET A 35 -8.10 1.07 8.16
C MET A 35 -9.57 0.70 8.07
N ALA A 36 -9.91 -0.32 7.27
CA ALA A 36 -11.29 -0.81 7.15
C ALA A 36 -11.80 -1.32 8.50
N MET A 37 -10.98 -2.00 9.28
CA MET A 37 -11.35 -2.46 10.63
C MET A 37 -11.68 -1.30 11.54
N TYR A 38 -10.89 -0.23 11.53
CA TYR A 38 -11.17 0.96 12.34
C TYR A 38 -12.49 1.62 11.93
N ILE A 39 -12.74 1.72 10.64
CA ILE A 39 -13.98 2.33 10.10
C ILE A 39 -15.20 1.48 10.47
N ASP A 40 -15.12 0.17 10.27
CA ASP A 40 -16.22 -0.76 10.56
C ASP A 40 -16.54 -0.82 12.05
N ALA A 41 -15.53 -0.71 12.90
CA ALA A 41 -15.68 -0.69 14.34
C ALA A 41 -16.16 0.69 14.88
N GLY A 42 -16.24 1.70 14.01
CA GLY A 42 -16.63 3.06 14.42
C GLY A 42 -15.56 3.79 15.21
N LYS A 43 -14.32 3.35 15.14
CA LYS A 43 -13.19 3.95 15.88
C LYS A 43 -12.63 5.15 15.12
N ILE A 44 -13.35 6.25 15.16
CA ILE A 44 -13.04 7.47 14.40
C ILE A 44 -11.70 8.07 14.80
N LYS A 45 -11.42 8.15 16.09
CA LYS A 45 -10.15 8.72 16.60
C LYS A 45 -8.95 7.92 16.11
N GLU A 46 -9.02 6.60 16.17
CA GLU A 46 -7.96 5.71 15.71
C GLU A 46 -7.78 5.78 14.20
N ALA A 47 -8.87 5.83 13.45
CA ALA A 47 -8.84 6.00 12.00
C ALA A 47 -8.16 7.31 11.61
N LYS A 48 -8.49 8.41 12.27
CA LYS A 48 -7.87 9.71 12.02
C LYS A 48 -6.40 9.74 12.39
N SER A 49 -6.02 9.13 13.51
CA SER A 49 -4.62 9.03 13.93
C SER A 49 -3.81 8.19 12.95
N TYR A 50 -4.41 7.15 12.41
CA TYR A 50 -3.76 6.26 11.46
C TYR A 50 -3.68 6.85 10.05
N LEU A 51 -4.57 7.76 9.69
CA LEU A 51 -4.68 8.30 8.33
C LEU A 51 -3.35 8.87 7.78
N PRO A 52 -2.57 9.69 8.52
CA PRO A 52 -1.28 10.16 8.01
C PRO A 52 -0.29 9.04 7.73
N LYS A 53 -0.19 8.05 8.61
CA LYS A 53 0.66 6.86 8.40
C LYS A 53 0.18 6.06 7.20
N PHE A 54 -1.14 5.83 7.09
CA PHE A 54 -1.78 5.13 5.99
C PHE A 54 -1.43 5.81 4.67
N HIS A 55 -1.62 7.13 4.57
CA HIS A 55 -1.30 7.91 3.39
C HIS A 55 0.19 7.76 3.02
N SER A 56 1.07 7.94 4.00
CA SER A 56 2.51 7.83 3.79
C SER A 56 2.91 6.45 3.29
N GLN A 57 2.40 5.38 3.90
CA GLN A 57 2.69 4.00 3.49
C GLN A 57 2.22 3.72 2.07
N LEU A 58 1.00 4.13 1.72
CA LEU A 58 0.46 3.92 0.37
C LEU A 58 1.23 4.71 -0.67
N MET A 59 1.60 5.95 -0.38
CA MET A 59 2.37 6.78 -1.32
C MET A 59 3.79 6.24 -1.53
N LYS A 60 4.43 5.70 -0.51
CA LYS A 60 5.72 5.03 -0.65
C LYS A 60 5.62 3.83 -1.59
N ILE A 61 4.58 3.03 -1.45
CA ILE A 61 4.33 1.87 -2.31
C ILE A 61 4.07 2.33 -3.76
N ALA A 62 3.27 3.37 -3.93
CA ALA A 62 2.98 3.95 -5.25
C ALA A 62 4.24 4.49 -5.92
N LYS A 63 5.14 5.12 -5.16
CA LYS A 63 6.40 5.66 -5.66
C LYS A 63 7.29 4.57 -6.27
N THR A 64 7.23 3.35 -5.76
CA THR A 64 8.01 2.23 -6.26
C THR A 64 7.46 1.62 -7.54
N GLY A 65 6.24 2.01 -7.95
CA GLY A 65 5.60 1.50 -9.15
C GLY A 65 4.88 0.17 -8.97
N SER A 66 4.87 -0.41 -7.77
CA SER A 66 4.18 -1.67 -7.50
C SER A 66 2.66 -1.55 -7.66
N ILE A 67 2.12 -0.37 -7.32
CA ILE A 67 0.71 -0.04 -7.48
C ILE A 67 0.65 1.38 -8.05
N SER A 68 -0.29 1.65 -8.97
CA SER A 68 -0.37 2.95 -9.63
C SER A 68 -0.76 4.06 -8.64
N LYS A 69 -0.20 5.26 -8.85
CA LYS A 69 -0.52 6.43 -8.05
C LYS A 69 -2.01 6.79 -8.11
N LYS A 70 -2.63 6.63 -9.27
CA LYS A 70 -4.06 6.87 -9.46
C LYS A 70 -4.90 5.98 -8.56
N ARG A 71 -4.55 4.70 -8.50
CA ARG A 71 -5.25 3.70 -7.67
C ARG A 71 -5.12 4.04 -6.18
N VAL A 72 -3.91 4.40 -5.76
CA VAL A 72 -3.64 4.79 -4.37
C VAL A 72 -4.40 6.05 -4.00
N SER A 73 -4.35 7.08 -4.86
CA SER A 73 -5.05 8.35 -4.62
C SER A 73 -6.55 8.16 -4.49
N ARG A 74 -7.16 7.34 -5.35
CA ARG A 74 -8.60 7.00 -5.27
C ARG A 74 -8.93 6.32 -3.96
N LYS A 75 -8.09 5.38 -3.53
CA LYS A 75 -8.30 4.64 -2.29
C LYS A 75 -8.24 5.56 -1.07
N ILE A 76 -7.25 6.43 -1.02
CA ILE A 76 -7.08 7.41 0.07
C ILE A 76 -8.28 8.35 0.11
N SER A 77 -8.70 8.86 -1.05
CA SER A 77 -9.84 9.78 -1.16
C SER A 77 -11.13 9.12 -0.64
N ARG A 78 -11.41 7.88 -1.05
CA ARG A 78 -12.59 7.12 -0.62
C ARG A 78 -12.58 6.87 0.88
N ILE A 79 -11.43 6.51 1.43
CA ILE A 79 -11.30 6.24 2.87
C ILE A 79 -11.47 7.53 3.67
N SER A 80 -10.88 8.64 3.21
CA SER A 80 -11.06 9.95 3.85
C SER A 80 -12.53 10.35 3.91
N LYS A 81 -13.28 10.14 2.83
CA LYS A 81 -14.71 10.41 2.78
C LYS A 81 -15.50 9.54 3.76
N LYS A 82 -15.16 8.26 3.87
CA LYS A 82 -15.78 7.34 4.83
C LYS A 82 -15.57 7.81 6.26
N ILE A 83 -14.35 8.25 6.60
CA ILE A 83 -14.05 8.77 7.93
C ILE A 83 -14.85 10.05 8.21
N ASP A 84 -14.92 10.96 7.26
CA ASP A 84 -15.69 12.18 7.39
C ASP A 84 -17.18 11.90 7.58
N ASN A 85 -17.73 10.93 6.84
CA ASN A 85 -19.13 10.51 6.99
C ASN A 85 -19.40 9.93 8.37
N LEU A 86 -18.47 9.17 8.93
CA LEU A 86 -18.59 8.65 10.29
C LEU A 86 -18.57 9.79 11.32
N LYS A 87 -17.75 10.80 11.09
CA LYS A 87 -17.66 11.96 11.98
C LYS A 87 -18.96 12.76 12.01
N ASN A 88 -19.66 12.83 10.88
CA ASN A 88 -20.90 13.60 10.74
C ASN A 88 -22.14 12.85 11.21
N LYS A 89 -22.01 11.60 11.58
CA LYS A 89 -23.06 10.81 12.19
C LYS A 89 -22.92 10.81 13.70
#